data_8d8a1a8ddf9f2dad3a83bfbb95faf202
#
_entry.id   8d8a1a8ddf9f2dad3a83bfbb95faf202
#
_cell.length_a   1.000
_cell.length_b   1.000
_cell.length_c   1.000
_cell.angle_alpha   90.00
_cell.angle_beta   90.00
_cell.angle_gamma   90.00
#
_symmetry.space_group_name_H-M   'P 1'
#
loop_
_entity.id
_entity.type
_entity.pdbx_description
1 polymer ?
#
loop_
_entity_poly.entity_id
_entity_poly.type
_entity_poly.pdbx_seq_one_letter_code
_entity_poly.pdbx_strand_id
1 'polypeptide(L)'
;MSLHLKSFASLAALALFASGAISTGRAAAQGLPAKAPARFEDLVAAARKEGELTVIALPHDWVNYGEMIQKFSAKYGIRINELNPDGSSGEEIEAIKSNKGNKGRQAPDVIDVGLSFGPTAKAEGLLAPYKVSTWSTIPADVKDADGYWYGDYYGALAFEVNKDVVQNVPKDWSDLLKPEYKGKVALAGDPRTANQAIMSVGAAALANGGSFEKVQAGLEFFKKLNAVGNFVPIIAVPGTVASGETPITIRWDYNALSNRDKSAGNPAIDVIVPRTGVVAGVYIQAISAYAPHPSAARLWMEYLYSDEGQLIWLKGYGHPVRFNDLAKRKAIPADLSAKLPPASAYAKAVFPSIQQQDGAKKFIAENWDKIVSVDVQKK
;
A
#
# COMPACT_ATOMS: atom_id res chain seq x y z
N MET A 1 -5.60 -42.57 69.52
CA MET A 1 -6.93 -42.35 70.13
C MET A 1 -7.83 -41.81 69.03
N SER A 2 -8.54 -42.72 68.40
CA SER A 2 -9.89 -43.19 68.62
C SER A 2 -10.96 -42.18 68.20
N LEU A 3 -11.59 -42.51 67.06
CA LEU A 3 -13.03 -42.69 66.81
C LEU A 3 -13.88 -41.40 66.88
N HIS A 4 -14.80 -41.07 66.00
CA HIS A 4 -15.92 -41.89 65.49
C HIS A 4 -16.57 -41.30 64.21
N LEU A 5 -17.00 -42.21 63.40
CA LEU A 5 -18.02 -42.08 62.32
C LEU A 5 -19.34 -41.48 62.85
N LYS A 6 -20.04 -40.74 62.03
CA LYS A 6 -21.50 -40.96 61.83
C LYS A 6 -21.93 -40.43 60.43
N SER A 7 -22.47 -41.35 59.68
CA SER A 7 -23.26 -41.29 58.50
C SER A 7 -24.60 -40.57 58.76
N PHE A 8 -25.13 -39.80 57.79
CA PHE A 8 -26.56 -39.70 57.54
C PHE A 8 -26.80 -39.40 56.06
N ALA A 9 -27.82 -40.06 55.57
CA ALA A 9 -28.18 -40.27 54.18
C ALA A 9 -29.01 -39.14 53.57
N SER A 10 -28.92 -39.07 52.25
CA SER A 10 -29.97 -38.82 51.24
C SER A 10 -30.91 -37.63 51.38
N LEU A 11 -30.88 -36.74 50.38
CA LEU A 11 -32.05 -36.36 49.60
C LEU A 11 -31.61 -35.87 48.22
N ALA A 12 -32.03 -36.60 47.18
CA ALA A 12 -31.87 -36.26 45.78
C ALA A 12 -32.82 -35.11 45.41
N ALA A 13 -32.30 -34.01 44.95
CA ALA A 13 -33.06 -33.00 44.23
C ALA A 13 -32.54 -32.94 42.77
N LEU A 14 -33.37 -33.48 41.87
CA LEU A 14 -33.20 -33.40 40.43
C LEU A 14 -33.38 -31.93 40.00
N ALA A 15 -32.31 -31.24 39.73
CA ALA A 15 -32.35 -29.96 39.00
C ALA A 15 -32.13 -30.25 37.53
N LEU A 16 -33.17 -30.16 36.72
CA LEU A 16 -33.07 -30.08 35.25
C LEU A 16 -32.33 -28.81 34.89
N PHE A 17 -31.06 -28.92 34.54
CA PHE A 17 -30.35 -27.89 33.80
C PHE A 17 -30.77 -27.99 32.32
N ALA A 18 -31.67 -27.09 31.89
CA ALA A 18 -31.91 -26.83 30.50
C ALA A 18 -30.58 -26.26 29.92
N SER A 19 -29.88 -27.12 29.18
CA SER A 19 -28.72 -26.71 28.38
C SER A 19 -29.21 -25.78 27.26
N GLY A 20 -29.29 -24.49 27.55
CA GLY A 20 -29.39 -23.48 26.53
C GLY A 20 -28.08 -23.50 25.72
N ALA A 21 -28.11 -24.12 24.54
CA ALA A 21 -27.11 -23.97 23.54
C ALA A 21 -27.02 -22.48 23.19
N ILE A 22 -26.05 -21.77 23.78
CA ILE A 22 -25.65 -20.46 23.28
C ILE A 22 -25.02 -20.73 21.92
N SER A 23 -25.84 -20.68 20.89
CA SER A 23 -25.42 -20.53 19.50
C SER A 23 -24.64 -19.21 19.46
N THR A 24 -23.32 -19.28 19.59
CA THR A 24 -22.44 -18.22 19.14
C THR A 24 -22.59 -18.14 17.63
N GLY A 25 -23.64 -17.43 17.21
CA GLY A 25 -23.78 -17.02 15.84
C GLY A 25 -22.54 -16.22 15.48
N ARG A 26 -21.58 -16.90 14.83
CA ARG A 26 -20.62 -16.22 14.00
C ARG A 26 -21.49 -15.39 13.06
N ALA A 27 -21.51 -14.07 13.25
CA ALA A 27 -22.07 -13.16 12.28
C ALA A 27 -21.29 -13.47 10.99
N ALA A 28 -21.91 -14.26 10.11
CA ALA A 28 -21.41 -14.43 8.76
C ALA A 28 -21.31 -13.00 8.22
N ALA A 29 -20.09 -12.58 7.92
CA ALA A 29 -19.90 -11.37 7.15
C ALA A 29 -20.90 -11.50 5.98
N GLN A 30 -21.87 -10.59 5.90
CA GLN A 30 -22.75 -10.47 4.74
C GLN A 30 -21.86 -9.90 3.63
N GLY A 31 -20.90 -10.72 3.23
CA GLY A 31 -19.90 -10.42 2.24
C GLY A 31 -20.43 -10.78 0.86
N LEU A 32 -19.67 -10.38 -0.11
CA LEU A 32 -19.83 -10.62 -1.54
C LEU A 32 -20.48 -11.96 -1.85
N PRO A 33 -21.33 -12.06 -2.89
CA PRO A 33 -21.82 -13.34 -3.36
C PRO A 33 -20.66 -14.31 -3.49
N ALA A 34 -20.74 -15.47 -2.86
CA ALA A 34 -19.63 -16.42 -2.69
C ALA A 34 -19.01 -16.90 -4.01
N LYS A 35 -19.67 -16.68 -5.14
CA LYS A 35 -19.21 -17.14 -6.44
C LYS A 35 -19.24 -16.02 -7.48
N ALA A 36 -18.07 -15.74 -8.08
CA ALA A 36 -18.00 -14.93 -9.28
C ALA A 36 -18.79 -15.58 -10.43
N PRO A 37 -19.37 -14.80 -11.36
CA PRO A 37 -19.93 -15.34 -12.58
C PRO A 37 -18.94 -16.24 -13.31
N ALA A 38 -19.42 -17.34 -13.89
CA ALA A 38 -18.55 -18.35 -14.52
C ALA A 38 -17.93 -17.86 -15.83
N ARG A 39 -18.55 -16.88 -16.48
CA ARG A 39 -18.08 -16.29 -17.74
C ARG A 39 -17.78 -14.82 -17.56
N PHE A 40 -16.78 -14.34 -18.27
CA PHE A 40 -16.35 -12.94 -18.21
C PHE A 40 -17.46 -11.97 -18.65
N GLU A 41 -18.24 -12.32 -19.69
CA GLU A 41 -19.35 -11.50 -20.18
C GLU A 41 -20.44 -11.32 -19.12
N ASP A 42 -20.72 -12.37 -18.33
CA ASP A 42 -21.69 -12.30 -17.25
C ASP A 42 -21.19 -11.39 -16.11
N LEU A 43 -19.88 -11.39 -15.84
CA LEU A 43 -19.27 -10.46 -14.91
C LEU A 43 -19.40 -9.01 -15.39
N VAL A 44 -19.10 -8.76 -16.68
CA VAL A 44 -19.26 -7.43 -17.29
C VAL A 44 -20.71 -6.96 -17.20
N ALA A 45 -21.68 -7.84 -17.52
CA ALA A 45 -23.10 -7.50 -17.44
C ALA A 45 -23.55 -7.18 -16.00
N ALA A 46 -23.10 -7.97 -15.02
CA ALA A 46 -23.38 -7.74 -13.60
C ALA A 46 -22.78 -6.43 -13.11
N ALA A 47 -21.52 -6.14 -13.45
CA ALA A 47 -20.84 -4.91 -13.09
C ALA A 47 -21.50 -3.67 -13.72
N ARG A 48 -21.92 -3.74 -14.97
CA ARG A 48 -22.70 -2.69 -15.63
C ARG A 48 -24.03 -2.43 -14.96
N LYS A 49 -24.68 -3.48 -14.45
CA LYS A 49 -25.93 -3.33 -13.68
C LYS A 49 -25.70 -2.61 -12.35
N GLU A 50 -24.55 -2.84 -11.69
CA GLU A 50 -24.14 -2.08 -10.51
C GLU A 50 -23.84 -0.62 -10.86
N GLY A 51 -23.23 -0.36 -12.02
CA GLY A 51 -23.06 0.96 -12.65
C GLY A 51 -22.02 1.89 -12.02
N GLU A 52 -21.48 1.52 -10.85
CA GLU A 52 -20.47 2.30 -10.13
C GLU A 52 -19.41 1.39 -9.51
N LEU A 53 -18.20 1.92 -9.32
CA LEU A 53 -17.12 1.36 -8.52
C LEU A 53 -16.58 2.47 -7.63
N THR A 54 -16.45 2.21 -6.34
CA THR A 54 -15.82 3.12 -5.38
C THR A 54 -14.38 2.68 -5.12
N VAL A 55 -13.43 3.49 -5.55
CA VAL A 55 -12.01 3.35 -5.27
C VAL A 55 -11.57 4.34 -4.17
N ILE A 56 -10.44 4.10 -3.54
CA ILE A 56 -9.89 4.97 -2.51
C ILE A 56 -8.38 5.08 -2.66
N ALA A 57 -7.82 6.25 -2.34
CA ALA A 57 -6.39 6.52 -2.31
C ALA A 57 -5.66 6.25 -3.65
N LEU A 58 -6.32 6.54 -4.77
CA LEU A 58 -5.75 6.41 -6.12
C LEU A 58 -5.54 7.79 -6.76
N PRO A 59 -4.49 8.55 -6.39
CA PRO A 59 -4.20 9.83 -7.05
C PRO A 59 -3.90 9.59 -8.52
N HIS A 60 -4.39 10.46 -9.40
CA HIS A 60 -4.26 10.27 -10.85
C HIS A 60 -2.80 10.20 -11.35
N ASP A 61 -1.87 10.80 -10.60
CA ASP A 61 -0.44 10.78 -10.90
C ASP A 61 0.34 9.63 -10.26
N TRP A 62 -0.29 8.85 -9.40
CA TRP A 62 0.30 7.65 -8.83
C TRP A 62 0.24 6.51 -9.85
N VAL A 63 1.41 6.02 -10.30
CA VAL A 63 1.57 4.96 -11.32
C VAL A 63 0.56 5.01 -12.48
N ASN A 64 0.16 6.24 -12.88
CA ASN A 64 -0.78 6.48 -13.98
C ASN A 64 -2.23 6.01 -13.73
N TYR A 65 -2.69 6.04 -12.46
CA TYR A 65 -4.09 5.69 -12.15
C TYR A 65 -5.12 6.55 -12.88
N GLY A 66 -4.80 7.80 -13.23
CA GLY A 66 -5.70 8.63 -14.03
C GLY A 66 -6.08 7.99 -15.37
N GLU A 67 -5.10 7.45 -16.11
CA GLU A 67 -5.36 6.72 -17.35
C GLU A 67 -6.08 5.39 -17.07
N MET A 68 -5.71 4.69 -15.99
CA MET A 68 -6.34 3.43 -15.59
C MET A 68 -7.84 3.61 -15.34
N ILE A 69 -8.21 4.59 -14.52
CA ILE A 69 -9.59 4.94 -14.18
C ILE A 69 -10.37 5.34 -15.43
N GLN A 70 -9.79 6.25 -16.24
CA GLN A 70 -10.43 6.73 -17.46
C GLN A 70 -10.72 5.59 -18.46
N LYS A 71 -9.73 4.73 -18.71
CA LYS A 71 -9.88 3.62 -19.66
C LYS A 71 -10.83 2.55 -19.17
N PHE A 72 -10.79 2.21 -17.89
CA PHE A 72 -11.75 1.27 -17.28
C PHE A 72 -13.19 1.80 -17.44
N SER A 73 -13.42 3.05 -17.04
CA SER A 73 -14.74 3.68 -17.13
C SER A 73 -15.24 3.72 -18.57
N ALA A 74 -14.39 4.14 -19.52
CA ALA A 74 -14.76 4.21 -20.95
C ALA A 74 -15.06 2.81 -21.54
N LYS A 75 -14.27 1.80 -21.17
CA LYS A 75 -14.39 0.44 -21.71
C LYS A 75 -15.64 -0.28 -21.24
N TYR A 76 -16.00 -0.09 -19.98
CA TYR A 76 -17.08 -0.86 -19.35
C TYR A 76 -18.34 -0.05 -19.09
N GLY A 77 -18.32 1.29 -19.22
CA GLY A 77 -19.46 2.16 -18.93
C GLY A 77 -19.79 2.22 -17.43
N ILE A 78 -18.80 2.04 -16.56
CA ILE A 78 -18.94 2.06 -15.10
C ILE A 78 -18.39 3.38 -14.58
N ARG A 79 -19.18 4.09 -13.78
CA ARG A 79 -18.73 5.33 -13.13
C ARG A 79 -17.78 5.00 -11.98
N ILE A 80 -16.67 5.73 -11.89
CA ILE A 80 -15.76 5.62 -10.75
C ILE A 80 -16.07 6.72 -9.74
N ASN A 81 -16.24 6.31 -8.49
CA ASN A 81 -16.34 7.19 -7.34
C ASN A 81 -15.00 7.14 -6.61
N GLU A 82 -14.29 8.25 -6.56
CA GLU A 82 -12.95 8.36 -5.99
C GLU A 82 -13.02 8.96 -4.58
N LEU A 83 -12.57 8.19 -3.58
CA LEU A 83 -12.50 8.60 -2.18
C LEU A 83 -11.08 8.95 -1.81
N ASN A 84 -10.91 10.04 -1.06
CA ASN A 84 -9.65 10.44 -0.42
C ASN A 84 -8.41 10.11 -1.28
N PRO A 85 -8.22 10.78 -2.44
CA PRO A 85 -7.13 10.43 -3.36
C PRO A 85 -5.75 10.41 -2.71
N ASP A 86 -5.52 11.30 -1.73
CA ASP A 86 -4.26 11.40 -0.97
C ASP A 86 -4.25 10.55 0.31
N GLY A 87 -5.07 9.51 0.37
CA GLY A 87 -5.15 8.58 1.49
C GLY A 87 -3.90 7.74 1.66
N SER A 88 -3.63 7.31 2.89
CA SER A 88 -2.58 6.34 3.20
C SER A 88 -3.14 4.93 3.27
N SER A 89 -2.28 3.90 3.17
CA SER A 89 -2.68 2.50 3.33
C SER A 89 -3.42 2.23 4.64
N GLY A 90 -3.07 2.94 5.72
CA GLY A 90 -3.79 2.85 7.00
C GLY A 90 -5.19 3.45 6.90
N GLU A 91 -5.35 4.61 6.24
CA GLU A 91 -6.65 5.25 6.06
C GLU A 91 -7.59 4.41 5.18
N GLU A 92 -7.07 3.69 4.19
CA GLU A 92 -7.86 2.74 3.37
C GLU A 92 -8.43 1.59 4.21
N ILE A 93 -7.61 1.01 5.09
CA ILE A 93 -8.05 -0.03 6.03
C ILE A 93 -9.13 0.51 6.97
N GLU A 94 -8.93 1.69 7.54
CA GLU A 94 -9.91 2.33 8.42
C GLU A 94 -11.21 2.70 7.68
N ALA A 95 -11.13 3.06 6.39
CA ALA A 95 -12.31 3.32 5.58
C ALA A 95 -13.19 2.06 5.42
N ILE A 96 -12.59 0.87 5.22
CA ILE A 96 -13.36 -0.38 5.23
C ILE A 96 -13.99 -0.63 6.60
N LYS A 97 -13.21 -0.47 7.70
CA LYS A 97 -13.69 -0.71 9.06
C LYS A 97 -14.88 0.17 9.42
N SER A 98 -14.76 1.45 9.12
CA SER A 98 -15.78 2.47 9.44
C SER A 98 -17.05 2.33 8.60
N ASN A 99 -16.97 1.65 7.44
CA ASN A 99 -18.07 1.49 6.50
C ASN A 99 -18.61 0.06 6.41
N LYS A 100 -18.35 -0.79 7.41
CA LYS A 100 -18.95 -2.14 7.47
C LYS A 100 -20.46 -2.06 7.39
N GLY A 101 -21.03 -2.71 6.35
CA GLY A 101 -22.49 -2.71 6.12
C GLY A 101 -23.04 -1.44 5.44
N ASN A 102 -22.27 -0.39 5.28
CA ASN A 102 -22.66 0.76 4.46
C ASN A 102 -22.68 0.37 2.98
N LYS A 103 -23.78 0.70 2.27
CA LYS A 103 -23.92 0.46 0.82
C LYS A 103 -23.86 1.74 -0.01
N GLY A 104 -23.58 2.86 0.65
CA GLY A 104 -23.43 4.16 0.00
C GLY A 104 -22.00 4.42 -0.49
N ARG A 105 -21.85 5.56 -1.15
CA ARG A 105 -20.62 5.98 -1.85
C ARG A 105 -19.40 6.22 -0.95
N GLN A 106 -19.55 6.17 0.38
CA GLN A 106 -18.43 6.29 1.33
C GLN A 106 -17.72 4.95 1.61
N ALA A 107 -18.31 3.82 1.19
CA ALA A 107 -17.75 2.51 1.40
C ALA A 107 -16.87 2.12 0.21
N PRO A 108 -15.55 1.89 0.38
CA PRO A 108 -14.68 1.47 -0.70
C PRO A 108 -15.00 0.04 -1.16
N ASP A 109 -15.00 -0.18 -2.48
CA ASP A 109 -15.11 -1.51 -3.08
C ASP A 109 -13.76 -2.22 -3.13
N VAL A 110 -12.69 -1.46 -3.41
CA VAL A 110 -11.32 -1.96 -3.57
C VAL A 110 -10.32 -1.05 -2.86
N ILE A 111 -9.17 -1.60 -2.53
CA ILE A 111 -8.04 -0.89 -1.91
C ILE A 111 -6.74 -1.20 -2.62
N ASP A 112 -5.78 -0.25 -2.57
CA ASP A 112 -4.41 -0.34 -3.08
C ASP A 112 -3.42 0.01 -1.96
N VAL A 113 -2.94 -1.00 -1.26
CA VAL A 113 -2.14 -0.81 -0.04
C VAL A 113 -0.78 -1.48 -0.12
N GLY A 114 0.16 -1.04 0.71
CA GLY A 114 1.45 -1.71 0.83
C GLY A 114 1.32 -3.17 1.26
N LEU A 115 2.25 -4.02 0.79
CA LEU A 115 2.20 -5.48 0.92
C LEU A 115 1.87 -5.99 2.34
N SER A 116 2.43 -5.38 3.38
CA SER A 116 2.21 -5.82 4.77
C SER A 116 0.80 -5.55 5.31
N PHE A 117 0.01 -4.70 4.64
CA PHE A 117 -1.37 -4.42 5.06
C PHE A 117 -2.34 -5.54 4.64
N GLY A 118 -2.06 -6.26 3.55
CA GLY A 118 -2.90 -7.34 3.04
C GLY A 118 -3.16 -8.47 4.05
N PRO A 119 -2.13 -9.12 4.61
CA PRO A 119 -2.30 -10.16 5.62
C PRO A 119 -3.06 -9.70 6.86
N THR A 120 -2.77 -8.49 7.35
CA THR A 120 -3.48 -7.90 8.51
C THR A 120 -4.96 -7.71 8.20
N ALA A 121 -5.29 -7.10 7.06
CA ALA A 121 -6.67 -6.89 6.64
C ALA A 121 -7.42 -8.20 6.42
N LYS A 122 -6.75 -9.24 5.86
CA LYS A 122 -7.33 -10.60 5.76
C LYS A 122 -7.65 -11.18 7.14
N ALA A 123 -6.71 -11.09 8.09
CA ALA A 123 -6.90 -11.62 9.45
C ALA A 123 -8.05 -10.93 10.19
N GLU A 124 -8.29 -9.65 9.93
CA GLU A 124 -9.40 -8.87 10.47
C GLU A 124 -10.73 -9.09 9.73
N GLY A 125 -10.78 -9.95 8.71
CA GLY A 125 -11.98 -10.25 7.93
C GLY A 125 -12.47 -9.08 7.06
N LEU A 126 -11.56 -8.20 6.64
CA LEU A 126 -11.89 -7.00 5.86
C LEU A 126 -11.89 -7.24 4.35
N LEU A 127 -11.32 -8.36 3.90
CA LEU A 127 -11.12 -8.65 2.48
C LEU A 127 -11.98 -9.80 2.00
N ALA A 128 -12.31 -9.80 0.71
CA ALA A 128 -13.00 -10.87 0.02
C ALA A 128 -12.08 -11.54 -1.01
N PRO A 129 -12.13 -12.88 -1.13
CA PRO A 129 -11.26 -13.58 -2.06
C PRO A 129 -11.78 -13.49 -3.50
N TYR A 130 -10.86 -13.25 -4.42
CA TYR A 130 -11.09 -13.34 -5.86
C TYR A 130 -9.79 -13.64 -6.61
N LYS A 131 -9.78 -14.64 -7.47
CA LYS A 131 -8.63 -14.96 -8.32
C LYS A 131 -8.93 -14.54 -9.74
N VAL A 132 -8.14 -13.60 -10.27
CA VAL A 132 -8.25 -13.13 -11.66
C VAL A 132 -7.90 -14.23 -12.67
N SER A 133 -8.35 -14.08 -13.89
CA SER A 133 -8.08 -15.02 -15.00
C SER A 133 -6.58 -15.25 -15.25
N THR A 134 -5.76 -14.24 -14.98
CA THR A 134 -4.29 -14.28 -15.12
C THR A 134 -3.53 -14.72 -13.85
N TRP A 135 -4.24 -15.26 -12.86
CA TRP A 135 -3.73 -15.64 -11.52
C TRP A 135 -2.41 -16.39 -11.54
N SER A 136 -2.23 -17.32 -12.48
CA SER A 136 -1.02 -18.17 -12.58
C SER A 136 0.24 -17.38 -12.94
N THR A 137 0.11 -16.17 -13.48
CA THR A 137 1.23 -15.32 -13.90
C THR A 137 1.70 -14.34 -12.82
N ILE A 138 0.98 -14.25 -11.70
CA ILE A 138 1.37 -13.46 -10.53
C ILE A 138 2.31 -14.29 -9.67
N PRO A 139 3.50 -13.78 -9.27
CA PRO A 139 4.44 -14.51 -8.42
C PRO A 139 3.83 -14.96 -7.09
N ALA A 140 4.25 -16.12 -6.59
CA ALA A 140 3.64 -16.74 -5.40
C ALA A 140 3.96 -15.99 -4.09
N ASP A 141 5.12 -15.35 -4.03
CA ASP A 141 5.65 -14.62 -2.87
C ASP A 141 4.97 -13.26 -2.64
N VAL A 142 4.21 -12.78 -3.63
CA VAL A 142 3.48 -11.51 -3.55
C VAL A 142 1.97 -11.69 -3.70
N LYS A 143 1.42 -12.86 -3.33
CA LYS A 143 -0.04 -13.08 -3.34
C LYS A 143 -0.47 -14.02 -2.21
N ASP A 144 -1.67 -13.80 -1.73
CA ASP A 144 -2.36 -14.73 -0.83
C ASP A 144 -2.87 -15.95 -1.61
N ALA A 145 -2.57 -17.15 -1.16
CA ALA A 145 -2.93 -18.39 -1.87
C ALA A 145 -4.43 -18.55 -2.12
N ASP A 146 -5.28 -17.96 -1.25
CA ASP A 146 -6.73 -18.02 -1.37
C ASP A 146 -7.31 -16.88 -2.22
N GLY A 147 -6.48 -15.87 -2.56
CA GLY A 147 -6.86 -14.75 -3.43
C GLY A 147 -7.48 -13.55 -2.71
N TYR A 148 -7.21 -13.35 -1.41
CA TYR A 148 -7.69 -12.21 -0.66
C TYR A 148 -6.98 -10.91 -1.03
N TRP A 149 -5.70 -10.98 -1.40
CA TRP A 149 -4.86 -9.88 -1.85
C TRP A 149 -3.75 -10.40 -2.77
N TYR A 150 -3.27 -9.58 -3.66
CA TYR A 150 -2.14 -9.91 -4.54
C TYR A 150 -1.46 -8.67 -5.09
N GLY A 151 -0.14 -8.78 -5.28
CA GLY A 151 0.72 -7.72 -5.79
C GLY A 151 0.24 -7.21 -7.14
N ASP A 152 0.44 -5.93 -7.36
CA ASP A 152 0.05 -5.22 -8.58
C ASP A 152 1.25 -4.59 -9.29
N TYR A 153 2.02 -3.76 -8.61
CA TYR A 153 3.26 -3.14 -9.08
C TYR A 153 4.26 -2.96 -7.94
N TYR A 154 5.49 -2.66 -8.29
CA TYR A 154 6.56 -2.33 -7.36
C TYR A 154 7.44 -1.20 -7.88
N GLY A 155 8.20 -0.57 -7.00
CA GLY A 155 9.21 0.42 -7.29
C GLY A 155 10.27 0.47 -6.18
N ALA A 156 11.30 1.29 -6.36
CA ALA A 156 12.33 1.52 -5.36
C ALA A 156 12.19 2.91 -4.73
N LEU A 157 12.64 3.07 -3.48
CA LEU A 157 12.72 4.38 -2.86
C LEU A 157 13.83 5.20 -3.51
N ALA A 158 13.50 6.47 -3.74
CA ALA A 158 14.39 7.45 -4.34
C ALA A 158 14.28 8.81 -3.63
N PHE A 159 15.27 9.66 -3.83
CA PHE A 159 15.19 11.07 -3.51
C PHE A 159 14.70 11.81 -4.77
N GLU A 160 13.56 12.45 -4.69
CA GLU A 160 13.08 13.44 -5.65
C GLU A 160 13.64 14.78 -5.27
N VAL A 161 14.37 15.43 -6.16
CA VAL A 161 15.14 16.65 -5.85
C VAL A 161 14.79 17.77 -6.83
N ASN A 162 14.19 18.84 -6.32
CA ASN A 162 14.00 20.09 -7.06
C ASN A 162 15.32 20.83 -7.19
N LYS A 163 15.92 20.80 -8.37
CA LYS A 163 17.26 21.38 -8.64
C LYS A 163 17.28 22.89 -8.68
N ASP A 164 16.16 23.53 -8.86
CA ASP A 164 16.08 25.00 -8.84
C ASP A 164 16.30 25.53 -7.42
N VAL A 165 16.04 24.69 -6.40
CA VAL A 165 16.24 25.00 -4.97
C VAL A 165 17.48 24.30 -4.39
N VAL A 166 17.83 23.11 -4.89
CA VAL A 166 18.90 22.25 -4.36
C VAL A 166 19.99 22.08 -5.42
N GLN A 167 21.03 22.90 -5.33
CA GLN A 167 22.15 22.89 -6.29
C GLN A 167 23.04 21.64 -6.14
N ASN A 168 23.35 21.24 -4.90
CA ASN A 168 24.12 20.04 -4.60
C ASN A 168 23.15 18.88 -4.37
N VAL A 169 22.95 18.03 -5.36
CA VAL A 169 22.00 16.91 -5.29
C VAL A 169 22.55 15.80 -4.39
N PRO A 170 21.85 15.41 -3.30
CA PRO A 170 22.30 14.34 -2.41
C PRO A 170 22.32 13.00 -3.17
N LYS A 171 23.32 12.16 -2.88
CA LYS A 171 23.51 10.86 -3.55
C LYS A 171 23.29 9.68 -2.59
N ASP A 172 23.22 9.95 -1.30
CA ASP A 172 23.03 8.91 -0.28
C ASP A 172 22.39 9.47 0.99
N TRP A 173 21.89 8.59 1.85
CA TRP A 173 21.24 8.93 3.12
C TRP A 173 22.10 9.83 4.00
N SER A 174 23.41 9.55 4.11
CA SER A 174 24.34 10.36 4.90
C SER A 174 24.46 11.80 4.41
N ASP A 175 24.27 12.04 3.11
CA ASP A 175 24.29 13.40 2.56
C ASP A 175 23.16 14.26 3.12
N LEU A 176 21.98 13.66 3.36
CA LEU A 176 20.81 14.39 3.87
C LEU A 176 21.04 15.09 5.22
N LEU A 177 22.08 14.69 5.96
CA LEU A 177 22.47 15.30 7.23
C LEU A 177 23.37 16.54 7.07
N LYS A 178 23.82 16.87 5.87
CA LYS A 178 24.68 18.03 5.62
C LYS A 178 23.92 19.34 5.87
N PRO A 179 24.61 20.40 6.38
CA PRO A 179 23.96 21.66 6.77
C PRO A 179 23.32 22.41 5.58
N GLU A 180 23.75 22.15 4.36
CA GLU A 180 23.20 22.75 3.13
C GLU A 180 21.75 22.33 2.86
N TYR A 181 21.27 21.24 3.50
CA TYR A 181 19.90 20.76 3.36
C TYR A 181 18.98 21.19 4.50
N LYS A 182 19.35 22.23 5.26
CA LYS A 182 18.53 22.77 6.34
C LYS A 182 17.12 23.15 5.82
N GLY A 183 16.09 22.57 6.45
CA GLY A 183 14.69 22.81 6.09
C GLY A 183 14.31 22.31 4.70
N LYS A 184 14.91 21.21 4.18
CA LYS A 184 14.70 20.79 2.80
C LYS A 184 14.26 19.34 2.61
N VAL A 185 14.34 18.48 3.62
CA VAL A 185 14.09 17.03 3.49
C VAL A 185 12.73 16.66 4.05
N ALA A 186 11.89 16.04 3.26
CA ALA A 186 10.54 15.62 3.67
C ALA A 186 10.25 14.16 3.31
N LEU A 187 9.24 13.59 3.96
CA LEU A 187 8.63 12.32 3.62
C LEU A 187 7.35 12.55 2.79
N ALA A 188 7.05 11.63 1.89
CA ALA A 188 5.79 11.64 1.14
C ALA A 188 4.73 10.78 1.85
N GLY A 189 4.51 11.01 3.13
CA GLY A 189 3.53 10.31 3.95
C GLY A 189 3.86 10.37 5.44
N ASP A 190 2.87 10.10 6.28
CA ASP A 190 3.08 9.91 7.72
C ASP A 190 3.67 8.51 7.97
N PRO A 191 4.85 8.40 8.59
CA PRO A 191 5.49 7.09 8.84
C PRO A 191 4.72 6.19 9.82
N ARG A 192 3.69 6.69 10.47
CA ARG A 192 2.81 5.89 11.34
C ARG A 192 1.74 5.14 10.54
N THR A 193 1.39 5.59 9.33
CA THR A 193 0.25 5.07 8.56
C THR A 193 0.50 4.86 7.06
N ALA A 194 1.45 5.61 6.46
CA ALA A 194 1.69 5.58 5.03
C ALA A 194 2.81 4.60 4.67
N ASN A 195 2.52 3.61 3.82
CA ASN A 195 3.47 2.56 3.45
C ASN A 195 4.81 3.13 2.94
N GLN A 196 4.82 4.09 2.01
CA GLN A 196 6.09 4.60 1.49
C GLN A 196 6.94 5.32 2.55
N ALA A 197 6.33 5.97 3.55
CA ALA A 197 7.07 6.58 4.65
C ALA A 197 7.59 5.52 5.64
N ILE A 198 6.81 4.48 5.93
CA ILE A 198 7.26 3.30 6.71
C ILE A 198 8.48 2.66 6.04
N MET A 199 8.40 2.42 4.73
CA MET A 199 9.50 1.84 3.95
C MET A 199 10.72 2.77 3.92
N SER A 200 10.51 4.10 3.92
CA SER A 200 11.61 5.09 3.99
C SER A 200 12.36 5.02 5.33
N VAL A 201 11.65 4.80 6.45
CA VAL A 201 12.31 4.57 7.75
C VAL A 201 13.10 3.26 7.74
N GLY A 202 12.56 2.20 7.14
CA GLY A 202 13.27 0.92 6.96
C GLY A 202 14.53 1.06 6.09
N ALA A 203 14.46 1.83 5.02
CA ALA A 203 15.59 2.13 4.14
C ALA A 203 16.68 2.95 4.86
N ALA A 204 16.27 3.95 5.65
CA ALA A 204 17.17 4.70 6.51
C ALA A 204 17.85 3.78 7.54
N ALA A 205 17.11 2.80 8.10
CA ALA A 205 17.71 1.82 9.01
C ALA A 205 18.79 0.99 8.33
N LEU A 206 18.52 0.45 7.15
CA LEU A 206 19.51 -0.29 6.34
C LEU A 206 20.75 0.55 6.04
N ALA A 207 20.58 1.81 5.69
CA ALA A 207 21.69 2.72 5.39
C ALA A 207 22.55 3.05 6.62
N ASN A 208 22.02 2.89 7.84
CA ASN A 208 22.66 3.22 9.10
C ASN A 208 22.98 1.98 9.97
N GLY A 209 23.21 0.83 9.36
CA GLY A 209 23.66 -0.39 10.05
C GLY A 209 22.58 -1.16 10.80
N GLY A 210 21.30 -0.79 10.58
CA GLY A 210 20.14 -1.54 11.03
C GLY A 210 19.58 -2.48 9.97
N SER A 211 18.32 -2.86 10.12
CA SER A 211 17.55 -3.67 9.18
C SER A 211 16.06 -3.42 9.40
N PHE A 212 15.18 -4.11 8.67
CA PHE A 212 13.74 -4.05 8.96
C PHE A 212 13.38 -4.66 10.31
N GLU A 213 14.15 -5.64 10.82
CA GLU A 213 14.02 -6.18 12.19
C GLU A 213 14.63 -5.26 13.26
N LYS A 214 15.60 -4.43 12.86
CA LYS A 214 16.29 -3.43 13.71
C LYS A 214 16.00 -2.03 13.19
N VAL A 215 14.73 -1.72 13.00
CA VAL A 215 14.26 -0.47 12.36
C VAL A 215 14.48 0.77 13.22
N GLN A 216 14.82 0.59 14.51
CA GLN A 216 15.17 1.69 15.41
C GLN A 216 16.27 2.59 14.83
N ALA A 217 17.27 2.02 14.12
CA ALA A 217 18.32 2.81 13.48
C ALA A 217 17.77 3.84 12.47
N GLY A 218 16.64 3.54 11.83
CA GLY A 218 15.93 4.48 10.95
C GLY A 218 15.27 5.62 11.72
N LEU A 219 14.62 5.31 12.86
CA LEU A 219 14.05 6.34 13.73
C LEU A 219 15.15 7.28 14.27
N GLU A 220 16.28 6.73 14.70
CA GLU A 220 17.44 7.53 15.15
C GLU A 220 18.01 8.40 14.02
N PHE A 221 17.99 7.91 12.78
CA PHE A 221 18.37 8.74 11.63
C PHE A 221 17.42 9.93 11.48
N PHE A 222 16.09 9.73 11.50
CA PHE A 222 15.12 10.83 11.38
C PHE A 222 15.15 11.77 12.58
N LYS A 223 15.40 11.26 13.80
CA LYS A 223 15.67 12.08 14.98
C LYS A 223 16.87 13.00 14.74
N LYS A 224 17.98 12.46 14.22
CA LYS A 224 19.17 13.25 13.89
C LYS A 224 18.90 14.26 12.78
N LEU A 225 18.18 13.85 11.73
CA LEU A 225 17.79 14.72 10.62
C LEU A 225 16.96 15.92 11.11
N ASN A 226 16.04 15.67 12.06
CA ASN A 226 15.26 16.74 12.70
C ASN A 226 16.14 17.62 13.60
N ALA A 227 17.02 17.02 14.40
CA ALA A 227 17.90 17.77 15.32
C ALA A 227 18.86 18.73 14.61
N VAL A 228 19.35 18.37 13.41
CA VAL A 228 20.19 19.28 12.59
C VAL A 228 19.34 20.30 11.80
N GLY A 229 18.02 20.23 11.91
CA GLY A 229 17.07 21.17 11.29
C GLY A 229 16.85 20.93 9.79
N ASN A 230 17.19 19.76 9.28
CA ASN A 230 17.02 19.44 7.85
C ASN A 230 15.64 18.87 7.52
N PHE A 231 14.95 18.25 8.51
CA PHE A 231 13.66 17.64 8.32
C PHE A 231 12.51 18.67 8.25
N VAL A 232 11.65 18.54 7.27
CA VAL A 232 10.41 19.30 7.09
C VAL A 232 9.24 18.39 7.44
N PRO A 233 8.49 18.64 8.53
CA PRO A 233 7.44 17.75 9.01
C PRO A 233 6.10 17.97 8.28
N ILE A 234 6.16 18.04 6.97
CA ILE A 234 5.01 18.17 6.07
C ILE A 234 5.01 16.98 5.13
N ILE A 235 3.85 16.40 4.87
CA ILE A 235 3.69 15.38 3.84
C ILE A 235 3.93 16.02 2.49
N ALA A 236 5.00 15.59 1.82
CA ALA A 236 5.35 16.11 0.51
C ALA A 236 4.38 15.60 -0.57
N VAL A 237 3.86 16.54 -1.33
CA VAL A 237 3.04 16.33 -2.53
C VAL A 237 3.71 16.99 -3.74
N PRO A 238 3.33 16.68 -5.00
CA PRO A 238 3.96 17.30 -6.17
C PRO A 238 4.02 18.83 -6.12
N GLY A 239 2.96 19.47 -5.62
CA GLY A 239 2.89 20.92 -5.46
C GLY A 239 3.92 21.50 -4.49
N THR A 240 4.17 20.83 -3.35
CA THR A 240 5.17 21.30 -2.36
C THR A 240 6.60 21.07 -2.83
N VAL A 241 6.84 20.05 -3.66
CA VAL A 241 8.12 19.85 -4.34
C VAL A 241 8.34 20.95 -5.37
N ALA A 242 7.35 21.21 -6.20
CA ALA A 242 7.43 22.22 -7.25
C ALA A 242 7.64 23.63 -6.68
N SER A 243 6.93 23.98 -5.61
CA SER A 243 7.09 25.28 -4.93
C SER A 243 8.42 25.43 -4.16
N GLY A 244 9.17 24.35 -3.97
CA GLY A 244 10.41 24.34 -3.19
C GLY A 244 10.20 24.30 -1.67
N GLU A 245 8.99 23.98 -1.20
CA GLU A 245 8.69 23.79 0.23
C GLU A 245 9.25 22.47 0.76
N THR A 246 9.18 21.40 -0.06
CA THR A 246 9.75 20.09 0.22
C THR A 246 10.70 19.66 -0.90
N PRO A 247 11.79 20.40 -1.15
CA PRO A 247 12.58 20.27 -2.37
C PRO A 247 13.41 19.00 -2.45
N ILE A 248 13.58 18.27 -1.34
CA ILE A 248 14.12 16.90 -1.29
C ILE A 248 13.06 16.04 -0.65
N THR A 249 12.46 15.16 -1.43
CA THR A 249 11.40 14.28 -0.96
C THR A 249 11.82 12.82 -1.10
N ILE A 250 11.69 12.05 -0.02
CA ILE A 250 11.91 10.60 -0.05
C ILE A 250 10.58 9.94 -0.41
N ARG A 251 10.55 9.29 -1.59
CA ARG A 251 9.35 8.63 -2.13
C ARG A 251 9.70 7.52 -3.12
N TRP A 252 8.68 6.85 -3.64
CA TRP A 252 8.88 5.87 -4.69
C TRP A 252 9.38 6.53 -5.98
N ASP A 253 10.31 5.87 -6.66
CA ASP A 253 10.92 6.31 -7.91
C ASP A 253 9.92 6.55 -9.04
N TYR A 254 8.89 5.70 -9.15
CA TYR A 254 7.84 5.88 -10.17
C TYR A 254 7.09 7.22 -10.02
N ASN A 255 6.84 7.66 -8.79
CA ASN A 255 6.21 8.96 -8.55
C ASN A 255 7.17 10.11 -8.86
N ALA A 256 8.42 9.99 -8.42
CA ALA A 256 9.45 10.99 -8.70
C ALA A 256 9.71 11.13 -10.21
N LEU A 257 9.76 10.01 -10.95
CA LEU A 257 9.92 9.99 -12.41
C LEU A 257 8.70 10.60 -13.13
N SER A 258 7.49 10.28 -12.66
CA SER A 258 6.26 10.89 -13.18
C SER A 258 6.25 12.40 -12.97
N ASN A 259 6.63 12.88 -11.77
CA ASN A 259 6.70 14.31 -11.47
C ASN A 259 7.75 15.01 -12.33
N ARG A 260 8.93 14.42 -12.51
CA ARG A 260 9.98 14.92 -13.39
C ARG A 260 9.45 15.15 -14.81
N ASP A 261 8.73 14.17 -15.37
CA ASP A 261 8.21 14.28 -16.73
C ASP A 261 7.09 15.33 -16.83
N LYS A 262 6.21 15.39 -15.81
CA LYS A 262 5.13 16.39 -15.76
C LYS A 262 5.62 17.81 -15.58
N SER A 263 6.70 18.01 -14.82
CA SER A 263 7.30 19.33 -14.63
C SER A 263 7.94 19.88 -15.92
N ALA A 264 8.26 19.01 -16.86
CA ALA A 264 8.88 19.37 -18.13
C ALA A 264 10.10 20.31 -17.98
N GLY A 265 10.84 20.12 -16.87
CA GLY A 265 12.02 20.93 -16.52
C GLY A 265 11.74 22.22 -15.73
N ASN A 266 10.50 22.48 -15.35
CA ASN A 266 10.11 23.64 -14.52
C ASN A 266 9.18 23.20 -13.36
N PRO A 267 9.75 22.90 -12.16
CA PRO A 267 11.19 22.90 -11.85
C PRO A 267 11.92 21.72 -12.50
N ALA A 268 13.24 21.84 -12.62
CA ALA A 268 14.09 20.73 -12.99
C ALA A 268 14.18 19.73 -11.82
N ILE A 269 13.78 18.48 -12.05
CA ILE A 269 13.75 17.42 -11.03
C ILE A 269 14.78 16.34 -11.36
N ASP A 270 15.65 16.03 -10.39
CA ASP A 270 16.46 14.81 -10.40
C ASP A 270 15.83 13.71 -9.53
N VAL A 271 15.99 12.47 -9.97
CA VAL A 271 15.55 11.28 -9.25
C VAL A 271 16.75 10.41 -8.94
N ILE A 272 17.04 10.24 -7.66
CA ILE A 272 18.25 9.58 -7.16
C ILE A 272 17.87 8.34 -6.37
N VAL A 273 18.21 7.16 -6.87
CA VAL A 273 18.24 5.95 -6.04
C VAL A 273 19.50 6.02 -5.18
N PRO A 274 19.40 6.00 -3.85
CA PRO A 274 20.57 6.14 -2.97
C PRO A 274 21.53 4.95 -3.12
N ARG A 275 22.81 5.15 -2.76
CA ARG A 275 23.84 4.11 -2.89
C ARG A 275 23.72 3.01 -1.82
N THR A 276 23.18 3.37 -0.66
CA THR A 276 22.92 2.49 0.49
C THR A 276 21.44 2.53 0.84
N GLY A 277 20.97 1.54 1.59
CA GLY A 277 19.56 1.48 1.97
C GLY A 277 18.62 1.45 0.75
N VAL A 278 19.00 0.74 -0.32
CA VAL A 278 18.15 0.58 -1.50
C VAL A 278 17.05 -0.40 -1.17
N VAL A 279 15.82 0.08 -1.10
CA VAL A 279 14.63 -0.70 -0.75
C VAL A 279 13.63 -0.61 -1.88
N ALA A 280 13.09 -1.76 -2.28
CA ALA A 280 11.94 -1.84 -3.16
C ALA A 280 10.72 -2.33 -2.38
N GLY A 281 9.54 -1.87 -2.79
CA GLY A 281 8.28 -2.22 -2.15
C GLY A 281 7.21 -2.56 -3.17
N VAL A 282 6.40 -3.56 -2.82
CA VAL A 282 5.25 -4.02 -3.59
C VAL A 282 3.99 -3.41 -3.00
N TYR A 283 3.09 -2.93 -3.85
CA TYR A 283 1.71 -2.65 -3.50
C TYR A 283 0.84 -3.86 -3.85
N ILE A 284 -0.33 -3.94 -3.24
CA ILE A 284 -1.29 -5.02 -3.45
C ILE A 284 -2.69 -4.46 -3.66
N GLN A 285 -3.45 -5.13 -4.50
CA GLN A 285 -4.87 -4.90 -4.65
C GLN A 285 -5.68 -5.90 -3.81
N ALA A 286 -6.80 -5.43 -3.28
CA ALA A 286 -7.75 -6.28 -2.58
C ALA A 286 -9.18 -5.75 -2.74
N ILE A 287 -10.15 -6.67 -2.67
CA ILE A 287 -11.57 -6.35 -2.66
C ILE A 287 -12.05 -6.29 -1.21
N SER A 288 -12.77 -5.23 -0.84
CA SER A 288 -13.43 -5.13 0.46
C SER A 288 -14.45 -6.26 0.65
N ALA A 289 -14.45 -6.90 1.82
CA ALA A 289 -15.49 -7.87 2.20
C ALA A 289 -16.89 -7.23 2.28
N TYR A 290 -16.97 -5.93 2.33
CA TYR A 290 -18.18 -5.13 2.46
C TYR A 290 -18.51 -4.31 1.22
N ALA A 291 -17.81 -4.57 0.10
CA ALA A 291 -17.96 -3.85 -1.15
C ALA A 291 -19.44 -3.66 -1.55
N PRO A 292 -19.90 -2.42 -1.78
CA PRO A 292 -21.22 -2.15 -2.32
C PRO A 292 -21.43 -2.70 -3.73
N HIS A 293 -20.37 -2.71 -4.55
CA HIS A 293 -20.38 -3.07 -5.97
C HIS A 293 -19.45 -4.25 -6.27
N PRO A 294 -19.77 -5.47 -5.79
CA PRO A 294 -18.87 -6.63 -5.83
C PRO A 294 -18.53 -7.12 -7.24
N SER A 295 -19.39 -6.94 -8.21
CA SER A 295 -19.11 -7.34 -9.60
C SER A 295 -18.20 -6.31 -10.27
N ALA A 296 -18.42 -5.03 -10.03
CA ALA A 296 -17.54 -3.95 -10.50
C ALA A 296 -16.14 -4.07 -9.89
N ALA A 297 -16.04 -4.40 -8.59
CA ALA A 297 -14.77 -4.66 -7.92
C ALA A 297 -14.00 -5.83 -8.58
N ARG A 298 -14.66 -6.96 -8.85
CA ARG A 298 -14.04 -8.09 -9.54
C ARG A 298 -13.62 -7.75 -10.96
N LEU A 299 -14.45 -7.00 -11.69
CA LEU A 299 -14.12 -6.55 -13.04
C LEU A 299 -12.94 -5.58 -13.06
N TRP A 300 -12.83 -4.72 -12.04
CA TRP A 300 -11.66 -3.86 -11.82
C TRP A 300 -10.40 -4.71 -11.64
N MET A 301 -10.44 -5.76 -10.81
CA MET A 301 -9.32 -6.68 -10.63
C MET A 301 -8.93 -7.35 -11.97
N GLU A 302 -9.89 -7.86 -12.75
CA GLU A 302 -9.61 -8.44 -14.08
C GLU A 302 -8.94 -7.43 -15.02
N TYR A 303 -9.37 -6.17 -14.98
CA TYR A 303 -8.80 -5.12 -15.80
C TYR A 303 -7.38 -4.77 -15.39
N LEU A 304 -7.12 -4.55 -14.09
CA LEU A 304 -5.80 -4.25 -13.56
C LEU A 304 -4.76 -5.32 -13.93
N TYR A 305 -5.18 -6.59 -13.85
CA TYR A 305 -4.30 -7.73 -14.13
C TYR A 305 -4.37 -8.22 -15.58
N SER A 306 -5.08 -7.52 -16.47
CA SER A 306 -4.95 -7.70 -17.91
C SER A 306 -3.61 -7.17 -18.43
N ASP A 307 -3.23 -7.52 -19.67
CA ASP A 307 -2.02 -6.95 -20.28
C ASP A 307 -2.15 -5.42 -20.41
N GLU A 308 -3.34 -4.92 -20.76
CA GLU A 308 -3.61 -3.48 -20.85
C GLU A 308 -3.36 -2.77 -19.52
N GLY A 309 -3.94 -3.26 -18.41
CA GLY A 309 -3.75 -2.66 -17.07
C GLY A 309 -2.29 -2.67 -16.64
N GLN A 310 -1.60 -3.80 -16.82
CA GLN A 310 -0.19 -3.93 -16.46
C GLN A 310 0.71 -2.96 -17.26
N LEU A 311 0.41 -2.73 -18.53
CA LEU A 311 1.15 -1.78 -19.38
C LEU A 311 0.83 -0.32 -19.03
N ILE A 312 -0.35 -0.01 -18.50
CA ILE A 312 -0.67 1.33 -17.99
C ILE A 312 0.20 1.66 -16.77
N TRP A 313 0.38 0.72 -15.84
CA TRP A 313 1.31 0.90 -14.71
C TRP A 313 2.75 1.07 -15.18
N LEU A 314 3.20 0.26 -16.16
CA LEU A 314 4.54 0.39 -16.71
C LEU A 314 4.76 1.76 -17.37
N LYS A 315 3.75 2.30 -18.05
CA LYS A 315 3.76 3.66 -18.62
C LYS A 315 3.92 4.73 -17.53
N GLY A 316 3.39 4.48 -16.33
CA GLY A 316 3.55 5.31 -15.14
C GLY A 316 4.80 4.95 -14.30
N TYR A 317 5.78 4.26 -14.89
CA TYR A 317 7.04 3.84 -14.25
C TYR A 317 6.91 2.75 -13.16
N GLY A 318 5.72 2.32 -12.79
CA GLY A 318 5.53 1.17 -11.90
C GLY A 318 5.92 -0.13 -12.60
N HIS A 319 6.75 -0.93 -11.97
CA HIS A 319 7.05 -2.27 -12.49
C HIS A 319 5.86 -3.19 -12.23
N PRO A 320 5.09 -3.60 -13.27
CA PRO A 320 3.93 -4.43 -13.03
C PRO A 320 4.34 -5.83 -12.53
N VAL A 321 3.56 -6.40 -11.65
CA VAL A 321 3.85 -7.72 -11.05
C VAL A 321 3.94 -8.84 -12.08
N ARG A 322 3.26 -8.70 -13.23
CA ARG A 322 3.30 -9.64 -14.35
C ARG A 322 4.41 -9.33 -15.37
N PHE A 323 5.39 -8.49 -15.01
CA PHE A 323 6.46 -8.06 -15.94
C PHE A 323 7.17 -9.24 -16.60
N ASN A 324 7.52 -10.28 -15.85
CA ASN A 324 8.22 -11.46 -16.39
C ASN A 324 7.35 -12.24 -17.40
N ASP A 325 6.05 -12.36 -17.16
CA ASP A 325 5.11 -12.98 -18.10
C ASP A 325 4.99 -12.15 -19.38
N LEU A 326 4.81 -10.84 -19.25
CA LEU A 326 4.73 -9.92 -20.38
C LEU A 326 6.02 -9.93 -21.21
N ALA A 327 7.18 -9.91 -20.56
CA ALA A 327 8.49 -9.96 -21.24
C ALA A 327 8.70 -11.27 -21.98
N LYS A 328 8.37 -12.41 -21.34
CA LYS A 328 8.44 -13.74 -21.99
C LYS A 328 7.59 -13.84 -23.24
N ARG A 329 6.40 -13.24 -23.20
CA ARG A 329 5.47 -13.20 -24.37
C ARG A 329 5.80 -12.09 -25.38
N LYS A 330 6.84 -11.27 -25.12
CA LYS A 330 7.19 -10.09 -25.94
C LYS A 330 6.02 -9.09 -26.06
N ALA A 331 5.23 -8.97 -25.01
CA ALA A 331 4.07 -8.07 -24.97
C ALA A 331 4.41 -6.65 -24.49
N ILE A 332 5.65 -6.40 -24.06
CA ILE A 332 6.08 -5.06 -23.63
C ILE A 332 6.57 -4.25 -24.82
N PRO A 333 5.95 -3.09 -25.12
CA PRO A 333 6.44 -2.17 -26.12
C PRO A 333 7.86 -1.66 -25.81
N ALA A 334 8.72 -1.58 -26.82
CA ALA A 334 10.12 -1.21 -26.65
C ALA A 334 10.32 0.20 -26.08
N ASP A 335 9.46 1.14 -26.44
CA ASP A 335 9.44 2.50 -25.93
C ASP A 335 9.11 2.57 -24.43
N LEU A 336 8.27 1.69 -23.93
CA LEU A 336 7.97 1.61 -22.50
C LEU A 336 9.13 1.00 -21.69
N SER A 337 9.76 -0.06 -22.21
CA SER A 337 10.92 -0.65 -21.53
C SER A 337 12.13 0.30 -21.49
N ALA A 338 12.29 1.13 -22.51
CA ALA A 338 13.38 2.12 -22.57
C ALA A 338 13.22 3.29 -21.57
N LYS A 339 12.03 3.51 -21.03
CA LYS A 339 11.76 4.57 -20.03
C LYS A 339 12.19 4.20 -18.62
N LEU A 340 12.29 2.92 -18.32
CA LEU A 340 12.68 2.46 -16.99
C LEU A 340 14.13 2.84 -16.68
N PRO A 341 14.44 3.18 -15.43
CA PRO A 341 15.82 3.31 -14.98
C PRO A 341 16.63 2.05 -15.29
N PRO A 342 17.94 2.17 -15.51
CA PRO A 342 18.77 1.00 -15.80
C PRO A 342 18.71 -0.02 -14.66
N ALA A 343 18.64 -1.30 -14.99
CA ALA A 343 18.55 -2.39 -14.00
C ALA A 343 19.68 -2.34 -12.93
N SER A 344 20.84 -1.77 -13.26
CA SER A 344 21.94 -1.56 -12.33
C SER A 344 21.59 -0.63 -11.16
N ALA A 345 20.64 0.30 -11.31
CA ALA A 345 20.17 1.18 -10.23
C ALA A 345 19.46 0.38 -9.12
N TYR A 346 18.89 -0.76 -9.47
CA TYR A 346 18.12 -1.63 -8.55
C TYR A 346 18.88 -2.89 -8.12
N ALA A 347 20.12 -3.08 -8.59
CA ALA A 347 20.87 -4.32 -8.36
C ALA A 347 21.09 -4.68 -6.88
N LYS A 348 20.99 -3.69 -5.99
CA LYS A 348 21.11 -3.87 -4.54
C LYS A 348 19.78 -3.73 -3.80
N ALA A 349 18.67 -3.64 -4.51
CA ALA A 349 17.36 -3.44 -3.89
C ALA A 349 16.97 -4.62 -3.01
N VAL A 350 16.65 -4.32 -1.76
CA VAL A 350 16.11 -5.28 -0.80
C VAL A 350 14.59 -5.24 -0.88
N PHE A 351 13.98 -6.39 -1.05
CA PHE A 351 12.54 -6.59 -0.90
C PHE A 351 12.28 -7.19 0.48
N PRO A 352 11.91 -6.39 1.50
CA PRO A 352 11.66 -6.94 2.82
C PRO A 352 10.44 -7.87 2.78
N SER A 353 10.53 -8.97 3.52
CA SER A 353 9.41 -9.92 3.66
C SER A 353 8.21 -9.27 4.34
N ILE A 354 7.03 -9.87 4.20
CA ILE A 354 5.80 -9.42 4.87
C ILE A 354 6.03 -9.32 6.38
N GLN A 355 6.66 -10.33 6.99
CA GLN A 355 6.95 -10.35 8.43
C GLN A 355 7.87 -9.19 8.84
N GLN A 356 8.91 -8.90 8.06
CA GLN A 356 9.83 -7.79 8.29
C GLN A 356 9.09 -6.44 8.21
N GLN A 357 8.28 -6.25 7.18
CA GLN A 357 7.50 -5.03 7.00
C GLN A 357 6.46 -4.85 8.11
N ASP A 358 5.75 -5.91 8.51
CA ASP A 358 4.74 -5.84 9.56
C ASP A 358 5.36 -5.51 10.93
N GLY A 359 6.48 -6.15 11.26
CA GLY A 359 7.24 -5.84 12.47
C GLY A 359 7.76 -4.40 12.50
N ALA A 360 8.33 -3.93 11.37
CA ALA A 360 8.81 -2.56 11.24
C ALA A 360 7.66 -1.54 11.35
N LYS A 361 6.56 -1.76 10.64
CA LYS A 361 5.36 -0.92 10.68
C LYS A 361 4.85 -0.73 12.10
N LYS A 362 4.68 -1.83 12.84
CA LYS A 362 4.23 -1.80 14.24
C LYS A 362 5.21 -1.03 15.12
N PHE A 363 6.49 -1.34 15.02
CA PHE A 363 7.51 -0.67 15.83
C PHE A 363 7.58 0.83 15.55
N ILE A 364 7.50 1.24 14.28
CA ILE A 364 7.53 2.66 13.88
C ILE A 364 6.30 3.38 14.44
N ALA A 365 5.10 2.81 14.26
CA ALA A 365 3.86 3.42 14.76
C ALA A 365 3.88 3.64 16.27
N GLU A 366 4.43 2.69 17.04
CA GLU A 366 4.52 2.77 18.51
C GLU A 366 5.62 3.71 19.01
N ASN A 367 6.65 4.01 18.19
CA ASN A 367 7.87 4.66 18.67
C ASN A 367 8.24 5.95 17.93
N TRP A 368 7.58 6.30 16.81
CA TRP A 368 7.88 7.53 16.07
C TRP A 368 7.79 8.77 16.96
N ASP A 369 6.67 8.94 17.65
CA ASP A 369 6.44 10.11 18.52
C ASP A 369 7.40 10.16 19.71
N LYS A 370 7.82 8.99 20.23
CA LYS A 370 8.75 8.89 21.36
C LYS A 370 10.20 9.19 21.00
N ILE A 371 10.62 8.77 19.80
CA ILE A 371 12.04 8.82 19.38
C ILE A 371 12.30 10.04 18.52
N VAL A 372 11.50 10.27 17.48
CA VAL A 372 11.67 11.38 16.53
C VAL A 372 11.02 12.65 17.06
N SER A 373 9.89 12.52 17.77
CA SER A 373 9.15 13.61 18.43
C SER A 373 8.72 14.73 17.45
N VAL A 374 8.28 14.33 16.27
CA VAL A 374 7.83 15.26 15.21
C VAL A 374 6.53 14.72 14.61
N ASP A 375 5.51 15.57 14.57
CA ASP A 375 4.25 15.25 13.92
C ASP A 375 4.31 15.60 12.43
N VAL A 376 4.20 14.59 11.56
CA VAL A 376 4.21 14.78 10.11
C VAL A 376 2.79 14.99 9.63
N GLN A 377 2.49 16.18 9.13
CA GLN A 377 1.11 16.63 8.86
C GLN A 377 0.83 16.80 7.36
N LYS A 378 -0.43 16.54 6.98
CA LYS A 378 -0.99 17.07 5.73
C LYS A 378 -1.09 18.60 5.84
N LYS A 379 -0.75 19.29 4.75
CA LYS A 379 -0.90 20.74 4.65
C LYS A 379 -2.30 21.13 4.18
#